data_e16deef15b949208a23dae160ab4a0fd
#
_entry.id   e16deef15b949208a23dae160ab4a0fd
#
_cell.length_a   1.000
_cell.length_b   1.000
_cell.length_c   1.000
_cell.angle_alpha   90.00
_cell.angle_beta   90.00
_cell.angle_gamma   90.00
#
_symmetry.space_group_name_H-M   'P 1'
#
loop_
_entity.id
_entity.type
_entity.pdbx_description
1 polymer ?
#
loop_
_entity_poly.entity_id
_entity_poly.type
_entity_poly.pdbx_seq_one_letter_code
_entity_poly.pdbx_strand_id
1 'polypeptide(L)'
;KKLFLPALIAASSLTTQAQNPVKGDYGYLYCHMSDRGEWTAYAVSRDGYHYQDILDGKPIFDPKEHARIEGGTRDAYITRAWNRKGYVMVTTDMCVAKSHQWDNYGIDLLRSKDLINWASVTFDFRKGMAIFCDGQTAKSPYKDWSTINRVWAPQVFWDPNYVWENGERGGYMIYYSMLNRAEEAYDRMYYSYASKDFTRLTTPRLLFDWGYATIDADINLLADGKYHMLIKKEGGKPGIYTAVSDHLTYGWGEPVEHDYVSFEGHKKCEGSSAFQLIGDNTWRVAYIQYSDRPKHYRICKADENLRNFHDPVDIEGVTGPQHGSFMRITKKEYKRLLKLNDKKR
;
A
#
# COMPACT_ATOMS: atom_id res chain seq x y z
N LYS A 1 -21.01 -43.16 -29.98
CA LYS A 1 -19.73 -42.45 -29.87
C LYS A 1 -20.01 -41.01 -29.45
N LYS A 2 -19.76 -40.67 -28.18
CA LYS A 2 -19.82 -39.28 -27.66
C LYS A 2 -18.45 -38.65 -27.85
N LEU A 3 -18.40 -37.61 -28.67
CA LEU A 3 -17.20 -36.80 -28.80
C LEU A 3 -17.08 -35.92 -27.53
N PHE A 4 -16.00 -36.09 -26.80
CA PHE A 4 -15.54 -35.14 -25.80
C PHE A 4 -14.80 -34.00 -26.51
N LEU A 5 -15.33 -32.79 -26.48
CA LEU A 5 -14.55 -31.57 -26.78
C LEU A 5 -13.69 -31.23 -25.56
N PRO A 6 -12.39 -31.03 -25.71
CA PRO A 6 -11.58 -30.49 -24.60
C PRO A 6 -11.93 -29.01 -24.42
N ALA A 7 -12.28 -28.62 -23.18
CA ALA A 7 -12.43 -27.25 -22.81
C ALA A 7 -11.05 -26.55 -22.90
N LEU A 8 -10.92 -25.60 -23.82
CA LEU A 8 -9.79 -24.70 -23.89
C LEU A 8 -9.82 -23.82 -22.63
N ILE A 9 -8.96 -24.13 -21.65
CA ILE A 9 -8.69 -23.23 -20.54
C ILE A 9 -7.88 -22.08 -21.14
N ALA A 10 -8.53 -20.94 -21.37
CA ALA A 10 -7.83 -19.69 -21.69
C ALA A 10 -6.96 -19.32 -20.48
N ALA A 11 -5.65 -19.49 -20.64
CA ALA A 11 -4.69 -18.93 -19.71
C ALA A 11 -4.83 -17.41 -19.76
N SER A 12 -5.57 -16.84 -18.82
CA SER A 12 -5.55 -15.41 -18.56
C SER A 12 -4.13 -15.06 -18.10
N SER A 13 -3.42 -14.25 -18.88
CA SER A 13 -2.12 -13.70 -18.50
C SER A 13 -2.28 -13.01 -17.14
N LEU A 14 -1.74 -13.64 -16.11
CA LEU A 14 -1.60 -13.06 -14.77
C LEU A 14 -0.65 -11.88 -14.90
N THR A 15 -1.18 -10.68 -15.01
CA THR A 15 -0.37 -9.46 -14.94
C THR A 15 -0.19 -9.07 -13.48
N THR A 16 1.05 -8.86 -13.08
CA THR A 16 1.42 -8.34 -11.75
C THR A 16 0.61 -7.09 -11.41
N GLN A 17 -0.01 -7.07 -10.24
CA GLN A 17 -1.05 -6.07 -9.94
C GLN A 17 -0.49 -4.69 -9.61
N ALA A 18 0.65 -4.62 -8.92
CA ALA A 18 1.29 -3.34 -8.58
C ALA A 18 1.70 -2.53 -9.81
N GLN A 19 1.78 -3.18 -10.97
CA GLN A 19 2.39 -2.61 -12.15
C GLN A 19 1.62 -2.92 -13.43
N ASN A 20 0.30 -3.08 -13.36
CA ASN A 20 -0.48 -3.29 -14.58
C ASN A 20 -0.04 -2.32 -15.67
N PRO A 21 0.74 -2.73 -16.69
CA PRO A 21 1.19 -1.83 -17.72
C PRO A 21 -0.03 -1.23 -18.40
N VAL A 22 -0.06 0.10 -18.49
CA VAL A 22 -1.12 0.81 -19.18
C VAL A 22 -0.60 1.13 -20.57
N LYS A 23 -1.40 0.90 -21.58
CA LYS A 23 -1.04 1.36 -22.93
C LYS A 23 -0.75 2.86 -22.87
N GLY A 24 0.50 3.23 -23.21
CA GLY A 24 0.96 4.60 -23.19
C GLY A 24 1.55 5.07 -21.86
N ASP A 25 2.05 4.16 -21.02
CA ASP A 25 2.89 4.50 -19.87
C ASP A 25 3.97 5.49 -20.28
N TYR A 26 4.12 6.56 -19.49
CA TYR A 26 4.97 7.69 -19.86
C TYR A 26 5.92 8.14 -18.75
N GLY A 27 5.53 8.00 -17.51
CA GLY A 27 6.27 8.40 -16.34
C GLY A 27 5.69 7.78 -15.08
N TYR A 28 6.08 8.31 -13.96
CA TYR A 28 5.75 7.77 -12.62
C TYR A 28 5.10 8.84 -11.77
N LEU A 29 4.14 8.43 -10.97
CA LEU A 29 3.62 9.16 -9.83
C LEU A 29 4.19 8.52 -8.57
N TYR A 30 4.82 9.31 -7.72
CA TYR A 30 5.09 9.00 -6.33
C TYR A 30 4.01 9.69 -5.48
N CYS A 31 3.18 8.88 -4.84
CA CYS A 31 2.16 9.30 -3.89
C CYS A 31 2.70 8.97 -2.51
N HIS A 32 2.87 9.97 -1.65
CA HIS A 32 3.57 9.77 -0.38
C HIS A 32 3.02 10.63 0.75
N MET A 33 3.31 10.24 1.98
CA MET A 33 3.18 11.13 3.11
C MET A 33 4.31 12.16 3.07
N SER A 34 4.00 13.41 3.35
CA SER A 34 5.01 14.44 3.59
C SER A 34 5.35 14.51 5.09
N ASP A 35 6.64 14.53 5.43
CA ASP A 35 7.10 14.70 6.81
C ASP A 35 6.84 16.13 7.36
N ARG A 36 6.45 17.06 6.49
CA ARG A 36 6.15 18.45 6.86
C ARG A 36 4.81 18.63 7.58
N GLY A 37 3.90 17.67 7.47
CA GLY A 37 2.57 17.84 8.07
C GLY A 37 1.67 16.63 7.96
N GLU A 38 2.24 15.44 7.67
CA GLU A 38 1.51 14.17 7.69
C GLU A 38 0.30 14.14 6.74
N TRP A 39 0.47 14.78 5.58
CA TRP A 39 -0.51 14.79 4.49
C TRP A 39 -0.02 14.02 3.28
N THR A 40 -0.96 13.59 2.44
CA THR A 40 -0.65 13.02 1.14
C THR A 40 -0.18 14.09 0.16
N ALA A 41 1.01 13.89 -0.40
CA ALA A 41 1.63 14.72 -1.44
C ALA A 41 1.95 13.89 -2.69
N TYR A 42 2.19 14.57 -3.80
CA TYR A 42 2.54 13.97 -5.07
C TYR A 42 3.84 14.51 -5.61
N ALA A 43 4.62 13.64 -6.24
CA ALA A 43 5.70 14.03 -7.13
C ALA A 43 5.65 13.17 -8.41
N VAL A 44 6.12 13.72 -9.54
CA VAL A 44 6.13 13.00 -10.82
C VAL A 44 7.52 12.90 -11.39
N SER A 45 7.80 11.77 -12.05
CA SER A 45 9.11 11.48 -12.64
C SER A 45 8.98 10.93 -14.06
N ARG A 46 10.06 11.09 -14.85
CA ARG A 46 10.19 10.44 -16.16
C ARG A 46 11.03 9.18 -16.13
N ASP A 47 11.91 9.05 -15.17
CA ASP A 47 12.89 7.95 -15.06
C ASP A 47 12.71 7.08 -13.82
N GLY A 48 11.87 7.50 -12.85
CA GLY A 48 11.62 6.79 -11.60
C GLY A 48 12.60 7.11 -10.48
N TYR A 49 13.54 8.04 -10.68
CA TYR A 49 14.54 8.45 -9.69
C TYR A 49 14.52 9.95 -9.40
N HIS A 50 14.44 10.76 -10.45
CA HIS A 50 14.41 12.22 -10.38
C HIS A 50 12.95 12.69 -10.49
N TYR A 51 12.45 13.28 -9.44
CA TYR A 51 11.06 13.68 -9.32
C TYR A 51 10.92 15.21 -9.33
N GLN A 52 9.74 15.65 -9.65
CA GLN A 52 9.29 17.03 -9.50
C GLN A 52 8.03 17.03 -8.64
N ASP A 53 8.08 17.79 -7.54
CA ASP A 53 6.93 18.00 -6.68
C ASP A 53 5.73 18.58 -7.42
N ILE A 54 4.56 18.10 -7.06
CA ILE A 54 3.29 18.74 -7.39
C ILE A 54 2.90 19.62 -6.22
N LEU A 55 2.48 20.86 -6.52
CA LEU A 55 2.08 21.87 -5.53
C LEU A 55 3.19 22.18 -4.49
N ASP A 56 4.47 22.07 -4.89
CA ASP A 56 5.64 22.29 -4.00
C ASP A 56 5.63 21.39 -2.75
N GLY A 57 5.19 20.14 -2.90
CA GLY A 57 5.08 19.16 -1.81
C GLY A 57 3.96 19.47 -0.80
N LYS A 58 3.05 20.41 -1.13
CA LYS A 58 1.85 20.68 -0.33
C LYS A 58 0.80 19.56 -0.51
N PRO A 59 -0.20 19.48 0.37
CA PRO A 59 -1.22 18.45 0.27
C PRO A 59 -1.97 18.52 -1.06
N ILE A 60 -2.23 17.36 -1.66
CA ILE A 60 -2.97 17.25 -2.91
C ILE A 60 -4.47 17.52 -2.73
N PHE A 61 -4.95 17.35 -1.53
CA PHE A 61 -6.31 17.68 -1.04
C PHE A 61 -6.24 18.08 0.44
N ASP A 62 -7.28 18.69 0.99
CA ASP A 62 -7.33 18.96 2.43
C ASP A 62 -7.44 17.62 3.20
N PRO A 63 -6.45 17.23 4.01
CA PRO A 63 -6.50 15.98 4.75
C PRO A 63 -7.75 15.84 5.63
N LYS A 64 -8.24 16.94 6.23
CA LYS A 64 -9.39 16.92 7.13
C LYS A 64 -10.71 16.60 6.44
N GLU A 65 -10.81 16.80 5.12
CA GLU A 65 -11.99 16.42 4.37
C GLU A 65 -12.07 14.90 4.18
N HIS A 66 -10.94 14.19 4.30
CA HIS A 66 -10.82 12.77 3.99
C HIS A 66 -10.49 11.91 5.21
N ALA A 67 -9.54 12.31 6.04
CA ALA A 67 -9.19 11.67 7.31
C ALA A 67 -9.98 12.33 8.44
N ARG A 68 -11.06 11.68 8.88
CA ARG A 68 -12.09 12.32 9.74
C ARG A 68 -11.96 11.94 11.22
N ILE A 69 -10.91 11.18 11.59
CA ILE A 69 -10.63 10.80 12.97
C ILE A 69 -9.57 11.73 13.57
N GLU A 70 -8.35 11.72 13.01
CA GLU A 70 -7.24 12.54 13.48
C GLU A 70 -6.85 13.64 12.51
N GLY A 71 -7.15 13.47 11.23
CA GLY A 71 -7.00 14.47 10.19
C GLY A 71 -5.63 14.51 9.51
N GLY A 72 -4.87 13.42 9.58
CA GLY A 72 -3.67 13.20 8.77
C GLY A 72 -3.87 12.06 7.78
N THR A 73 -3.28 12.16 6.61
CA THR A 73 -3.38 11.12 5.55
C THR A 73 -2.01 10.54 5.28
N ARG A 74 -1.60 9.61 6.18
CA ARG A 74 -0.27 9.00 6.15
C ARG A 74 -0.23 7.75 5.27
N ASP A 75 0.97 7.32 4.93
CA ASP A 75 1.29 6.02 4.31
C ASP A 75 0.48 5.76 3.03
N ALA A 76 0.27 6.79 2.22
CA ALA A 76 -0.64 6.77 1.09
C ALA A 76 -0.25 5.71 0.05
N TYR A 77 -1.11 4.71 -0.15
CA TYR A 77 -0.93 3.70 -1.19
C TYR A 77 -1.98 3.88 -2.29
N ILE A 78 -1.53 4.18 -3.51
CA ILE A 78 -2.37 4.45 -4.67
C ILE A 78 -2.23 3.38 -5.75
N THR A 79 -3.33 3.00 -6.37
CA THR A 79 -3.33 2.16 -7.56
C THR A 79 -4.48 2.51 -8.51
N ARG A 80 -4.45 1.95 -9.72
CA ARG A 80 -5.56 2.08 -10.67
C ARG A 80 -6.76 1.29 -10.19
N ALA A 81 -7.95 1.83 -10.41
CA ALA A 81 -9.19 1.10 -10.17
C ALA A 81 -9.24 -0.19 -11.01
N TRP A 82 -9.91 -1.23 -10.51
CA TRP A 82 -10.03 -2.55 -11.13
C TRP A 82 -10.44 -2.52 -12.61
N ASN A 83 -11.26 -1.56 -13.01
CA ASN A 83 -11.73 -1.36 -14.38
C ASN A 83 -10.89 -0.36 -15.18
N ARG A 84 -9.78 0.12 -14.60
CA ARG A 84 -8.87 1.14 -15.14
C ARG A 84 -9.52 2.50 -15.47
N LYS A 85 -10.73 2.77 -14.99
CA LYS A 85 -11.46 4.03 -15.22
C LYS A 85 -11.33 5.03 -14.06
N GLY A 86 -10.28 4.91 -13.27
CA GLY A 86 -10.01 5.75 -12.13
C GLY A 86 -8.90 5.19 -11.26
N TYR A 87 -8.88 5.65 -10.02
CA TYR A 87 -7.84 5.35 -9.03
C TYR A 87 -8.48 5.10 -7.67
N VAL A 88 -7.85 4.26 -6.89
CA VAL A 88 -8.14 4.04 -5.48
C VAL A 88 -6.89 4.29 -4.66
N MET A 89 -7.06 4.80 -3.46
CA MET A 89 -5.99 5.07 -2.51
C MET A 89 -6.46 4.71 -1.11
N VAL A 90 -5.56 4.23 -0.30
CA VAL A 90 -5.76 4.02 1.14
C VAL A 90 -4.76 4.84 1.92
N THR A 91 -5.17 5.33 3.09
CA THR A 91 -4.30 6.11 4.00
C THR A 91 -4.53 5.70 5.44
N THR A 92 -3.51 5.84 6.26
CA THR A 92 -3.63 5.81 7.72
C THR A 92 -4.20 7.15 8.19
N ASP A 93 -5.37 7.15 8.85
CA ASP A 93 -5.92 8.35 9.48
C ASP A 93 -5.20 8.59 10.81
N MET A 94 -4.11 9.34 10.76
CA MET A 94 -3.26 9.60 11.92
C MET A 94 -2.51 10.93 11.77
N CYS A 95 -2.42 11.71 12.86
CA CYS A 95 -1.67 12.95 12.90
C CYS A 95 -0.88 13.06 14.20
N VAL A 96 0.38 12.58 14.21
CA VAL A 96 1.27 12.62 15.39
C VAL A 96 1.58 14.05 15.81
N ALA A 97 1.71 14.97 14.85
CA ALA A 97 1.94 16.39 15.15
C ALA A 97 0.81 17.00 15.99
N LYS A 98 -0.40 16.45 15.89
CA LYS A 98 -1.59 16.89 16.65
C LYS A 98 -1.79 16.08 17.94
N SER A 99 -1.73 14.76 17.84
CA SER A 99 -2.05 13.84 18.95
C SER A 99 -0.86 13.68 19.91
N HIS A 100 0.38 13.89 19.43
CA HIS A 100 1.63 13.57 20.13
C HIS A 100 1.75 12.07 20.49
N GLN A 101 1.02 11.20 19.82
CA GLN A 101 0.98 9.76 20.05
C GLN A 101 1.12 8.99 18.74
N TRP A 102 1.60 7.75 18.84
CA TRP A 102 1.72 6.82 17.73
C TRP A 102 0.52 5.84 17.68
N ASP A 103 -0.58 6.18 18.28
CA ASP A 103 -1.84 5.44 18.19
C ASP A 103 -2.72 6.09 17.12
N ASN A 104 -3.50 5.26 16.42
CA ASN A 104 -4.56 5.69 15.51
C ASN A 104 -5.69 4.68 15.53
N TYR A 105 -6.83 5.05 14.96
CA TYR A 105 -8.05 4.25 15.16
C TYR A 105 -8.72 3.84 13.85
N GLY A 106 -8.11 4.16 12.71
CA GLY A 106 -8.72 3.80 11.46
C GLY A 106 -7.95 4.18 10.21
N ILE A 107 -8.59 3.91 9.10
CA ILE A 107 -8.06 4.11 7.75
C ILE A 107 -9.09 4.81 6.87
N ASP A 108 -8.61 5.43 5.79
CA ASP A 108 -9.43 6.04 4.77
C ASP A 108 -9.34 5.29 3.45
N LEU A 109 -10.49 5.08 2.84
CA LEU A 109 -10.61 4.58 1.49
C LEU A 109 -10.99 5.74 0.57
N LEU A 110 -10.13 6.07 -0.39
CA LEU A 110 -10.33 7.19 -1.29
C LEU A 110 -10.43 6.71 -2.74
N ARG A 111 -11.27 7.37 -3.54
CA ARG A 111 -11.43 7.09 -4.96
C ARG A 111 -11.44 8.36 -5.79
N SER A 112 -10.83 8.32 -6.97
CA SER A 112 -10.74 9.45 -7.91
C SER A 112 -10.89 8.98 -9.36
N LYS A 113 -11.36 9.89 -10.22
CA LYS A 113 -11.35 9.69 -11.68
C LYS A 113 -10.17 10.38 -12.36
N ASP A 114 -9.45 11.24 -11.65
CA ASP A 114 -8.49 12.16 -12.28
C ASP A 114 -7.22 12.42 -11.47
N LEU A 115 -7.00 11.76 -10.32
CA LEU A 115 -5.89 11.97 -9.39
C LEU A 115 -5.93 13.32 -8.62
N ILE A 116 -6.94 14.12 -8.81
CA ILE A 116 -7.04 15.48 -8.24
C ILE A 116 -8.24 15.59 -7.31
N ASN A 117 -9.40 15.16 -7.80
CA ASN A 117 -10.64 15.22 -7.05
C ASN A 117 -10.91 13.85 -6.41
N TRP A 118 -10.95 13.82 -5.09
CA TRP A 118 -11.09 12.61 -4.30
C TRP A 118 -12.39 12.58 -3.54
N ALA A 119 -13.01 11.42 -3.44
CA ALA A 119 -14.09 11.11 -2.51
C ALA A 119 -13.63 10.01 -1.57
N SER A 120 -14.00 10.09 -0.30
CA SER A 120 -13.50 9.14 0.72
C SER A 120 -14.60 8.60 1.61
N VAL A 121 -14.26 7.47 2.26
CA VAL A 121 -14.96 6.92 3.42
C VAL A 121 -13.91 6.62 4.48
N THR A 122 -14.11 7.13 5.69
CA THR A 122 -13.27 6.84 6.85
C THR A 122 -13.87 5.71 7.67
N PHE A 123 -13.06 4.74 8.04
CA PHE A 123 -13.43 3.62 8.91
C PHE A 123 -12.78 3.80 10.28
N ASP A 124 -13.58 4.18 11.28
CA ASP A 124 -13.14 4.24 12.69
C ASP A 124 -13.40 2.89 13.36
N PHE A 125 -12.37 2.10 13.55
CA PHE A 125 -12.45 0.73 14.05
C PHE A 125 -12.93 0.65 15.50
N ARG A 126 -12.83 1.72 16.29
CA ARG A 126 -13.42 1.75 17.65
C ARG A 126 -14.93 1.55 17.65
N LYS A 127 -15.59 1.80 16.52
CA LYS A 127 -17.05 1.55 16.37
C LYS A 127 -17.41 0.08 16.23
N GLY A 128 -16.40 -0.80 16.16
CA GLY A 128 -16.57 -2.25 16.16
C GLY A 128 -17.24 -2.80 14.91
N MET A 129 -17.87 -3.94 15.06
CA MET A 129 -18.44 -4.71 13.95
C MET A 129 -19.47 -3.95 13.12
N ALA A 130 -20.08 -2.91 13.64
CA ALA A 130 -21.14 -2.18 12.98
C ALA A 130 -20.70 -1.41 11.72
N ILE A 131 -19.39 -1.13 11.57
CA ILE A 131 -18.86 -0.42 10.38
C ILE A 131 -18.56 -1.36 9.21
N PHE A 132 -18.48 -2.67 9.46
CA PHE A 132 -18.15 -3.66 8.44
C PHE A 132 -19.41 -4.22 7.77
N CYS A 133 -19.36 -4.39 6.46
CA CYS A 133 -20.53 -4.80 5.68
C CYS A 133 -20.97 -6.25 5.96
N ASP A 134 -20.11 -7.09 6.51
CA ASP A 134 -20.37 -8.46 6.98
C ASP A 134 -20.37 -8.58 8.52
N GLY A 135 -20.41 -7.47 9.23
CA GLY A 135 -20.24 -7.43 10.69
C GLY A 135 -21.31 -8.17 11.50
N GLN A 136 -22.46 -8.49 10.90
CA GLN A 136 -23.50 -9.30 11.57
C GLN A 136 -23.23 -10.80 11.46
N THR A 137 -22.49 -11.25 10.47
CA THR A 137 -22.24 -12.66 10.15
C THR A 137 -20.81 -13.09 10.42
N ALA A 138 -19.85 -12.19 10.30
CA ALA A 138 -18.44 -12.47 10.48
C ALA A 138 -18.06 -12.64 11.96
N LYS A 139 -17.03 -13.46 12.21
CA LYS A 139 -16.43 -13.57 13.54
C LYS A 139 -15.58 -12.33 13.82
N SER A 140 -15.82 -11.67 14.94
CA SER A 140 -15.00 -10.55 15.41
C SER A 140 -13.59 -11.03 15.81
N PRO A 141 -12.51 -10.37 15.36
CA PRO A 141 -11.16 -10.64 15.85
C PRO A 141 -10.94 -10.17 17.29
N TYR A 142 -11.70 -9.18 17.78
CA TYR A 142 -11.59 -8.62 19.12
C TYR A 142 -12.89 -8.71 19.90
N LYS A 143 -12.76 -8.80 21.22
CA LYS A 143 -13.87 -8.71 22.17
C LYS A 143 -14.30 -7.26 22.38
N ASP A 144 -13.32 -6.37 22.49
CA ASP A 144 -13.53 -4.93 22.70
C ASP A 144 -12.78 -4.10 21.68
N TRP A 145 -13.50 -3.54 20.73
CA TRP A 145 -12.95 -2.67 19.69
C TRP A 145 -12.61 -1.26 20.19
N SER A 146 -13.19 -0.82 21.31
CA SER A 146 -12.93 0.51 21.86
C SER A 146 -11.50 0.67 22.34
N THR A 147 -10.79 -0.44 22.57
CA THR A 147 -9.41 -0.50 23.04
C THR A 147 -8.38 -0.63 21.91
N ILE A 148 -8.79 -0.55 20.66
CA ILE A 148 -7.86 -0.59 19.53
C ILE A 148 -6.88 0.57 19.58
N ASN A 149 -5.62 0.31 19.26
CA ASN A 149 -4.56 1.30 19.34
C ASN A 149 -3.96 1.65 17.99
N ARG A 150 -3.94 0.69 17.03
CA ARG A 150 -3.30 0.89 15.75
C ARG A 150 -4.03 0.21 14.62
N VAL A 151 -4.15 0.92 13.51
CA VAL A 151 -4.52 0.40 12.20
C VAL A 151 -3.61 1.13 11.20
N TRP A 152 -2.42 0.57 10.92
CA TRP A 152 -1.33 1.26 10.26
C TRP A 152 -1.05 0.79 8.85
N ALA A 153 -0.58 1.74 8.05
CA ALA A 153 0.02 1.52 6.73
C ALA A 153 -0.80 0.60 5.83
N PRO A 154 -2.08 0.93 5.57
CA PRO A 154 -2.91 0.12 4.70
C PRO A 154 -2.37 0.16 3.27
N GLN A 155 -2.35 -1.01 2.63
CA GLN A 155 -2.09 -1.12 1.20
C GLN A 155 -3.23 -1.86 0.51
N VAL A 156 -3.28 -1.81 -0.82
CA VAL A 156 -4.40 -2.36 -1.58
C VAL A 156 -3.92 -3.28 -2.69
N PHE A 157 -4.56 -4.44 -2.78
CA PHE A 157 -4.37 -5.41 -3.84
C PHE A 157 -5.72 -5.78 -4.48
N TRP A 158 -5.85 -5.72 -5.82
CA TRP A 158 -7.07 -6.17 -6.49
C TRP A 158 -7.07 -7.69 -6.62
N ASP A 159 -8.04 -8.35 -5.98
CA ASP A 159 -8.26 -9.79 -6.10
C ASP A 159 -9.47 -10.08 -6.98
N PRO A 160 -9.28 -10.53 -8.22
CA PRO A 160 -10.39 -10.86 -9.14
C PRO A 160 -11.14 -12.12 -8.71
N ASN A 161 -10.56 -12.93 -7.82
CA ASN A 161 -11.11 -14.22 -7.40
C ASN A 161 -11.96 -14.14 -6.14
N TYR A 162 -11.90 -13.04 -5.40
CA TYR A 162 -12.73 -12.84 -4.22
C TYR A 162 -14.21 -12.92 -4.59
N VAL A 163 -15.00 -13.62 -3.79
CA VAL A 163 -16.45 -13.78 -3.99
C VAL A 163 -17.20 -13.20 -2.79
N TRP A 164 -18.02 -12.21 -3.05
CA TRP A 164 -18.91 -11.60 -2.06
C TRP A 164 -20.09 -12.52 -1.75
N GLU A 165 -20.74 -12.35 -0.60
CA GLU A 165 -21.91 -13.14 -0.18
C GLU A 165 -23.05 -13.13 -1.21
N ASN A 166 -23.20 -12.04 -1.95
CA ASN A 166 -24.19 -11.92 -3.02
C ASN A 166 -23.76 -12.59 -4.37
N GLY A 167 -22.61 -13.29 -4.38
CA GLY A 167 -22.07 -13.95 -5.57
C GLY A 167 -21.28 -13.03 -6.51
N GLU A 168 -21.17 -11.74 -6.23
CA GLU A 168 -20.35 -10.82 -7.01
C GLU A 168 -18.86 -11.20 -6.90
N ARG A 169 -18.13 -11.16 -8.02
CA ARG A 169 -16.70 -11.48 -8.06
C ARG A 169 -15.83 -10.23 -8.09
N GLY A 170 -14.67 -10.35 -7.43
CA GLY A 170 -13.63 -9.33 -7.34
C GLY A 170 -13.83 -8.37 -6.19
N GLY A 171 -12.75 -8.10 -5.46
CA GLY A 171 -12.67 -7.19 -4.33
C GLY A 171 -11.28 -6.60 -4.20
N TYR A 172 -11.17 -5.48 -3.53
CA TYR A 172 -9.87 -4.94 -3.14
C TYR A 172 -9.49 -5.50 -1.77
N MET A 173 -8.46 -6.33 -1.70
CA MET A 173 -7.86 -6.70 -0.44
C MET A 173 -7.11 -5.48 0.11
N ILE A 174 -7.58 -4.96 1.23
CA ILE A 174 -6.88 -3.94 2.01
C ILE A 174 -6.17 -4.67 3.14
N TYR A 175 -4.84 -4.58 3.21
CA TYR A 175 -4.06 -5.22 4.25
C TYR A 175 -3.26 -4.18 5.03
N TYR A 176 -3.14 -4.37 6.32
CA TYR A 176 -2.63 -3.39 7.27
C TYR A 176 -2.15 -4.05 8.55
N SER A 177 -1.30 -3.37 9.30
CA SER A 177 -0.95 -3.76 10.66
C SER A 177 -2.05 -3.30 11.61
N MET A 178 -2.40 -4.15 12.58
CA MET A 178 -3.39 -3.82 13.59
C MET A 178 -2.93 -4.28 14.97
N LEU A 179 -3.23 -3.46 15.99
CA LEU A 179 -2.94 -3.76 17.39
C LEU A 179 -4.09 -3.33 18.30
N ASN A 180 -4.52 -4.25 19.14
CA ASN A 180 -5.32 -3.95 20.31
C ASN A 180 -4.54 -4.38 21.57
N ARG A 181 -3.89 -3.44 22.24
CA ARG A 181 -3.01 -3.74 23.40
C ARG A 181 -3.71 -4.42 24.56
N ALA A 182 -5.02 -4.36 24.64
CA ALA A 182 -5.79 -5.08 25.66
C ALA A 182 -5.88 -6.60 25.35
N GLU A 183 -5.71 -6.99 24.10
CA GLU A 183 -5.89 -8.37 23.63
C GLU A 183 -4.67 -8.96 22.92
N GLU A 184 -3.72 -8.10 22.48
CA GLU A 184 -2.54 -8.49 21.70
C GLU A 184 -1.27 -7.84 22.26
N ALA A 185 -0.14 -8.55 22.15
CA ALA A 185 1.15 -8.08 22.64
C ALA A 185 1.93 -7.22 21.61
N TYR A 186 1.61 -7.35 20.33
CA TYR A 186 2.33 -6.70 19.22
C TYR A 186 1.46 -6.56 17.98
N ASP A 187 1.89 -5.71 17.04
CA ASP A 187 1.23 -5.47 15.77
C ASP A 187 1.25 -6.74 14.89
N ARG A 188 0.09 -7.14 14.38
CA ARG A 188 -0.10 -8.28 13.47
C ARG A 188 -0.64 -7.81 12.14
N MET A 189 -0.38 -8.59 11.10
CA MET A 189 -0.95 -8.30 9.78
C MET A 189 -2.37 -8.84 9.66
N TYR A 190 -3.28 -7.93 9.32
CA TYR A 190 -4.70 -8.21 9.04
C TYR A 190 -5.06 -7.79 7.62
N TYR A 191 -6.17 -8.27 7.13
CA TYR A 191 -6.76 -7.83 5.87
C TYR A 191 -8.28 -7.77 5.94
N SER A 192 -8.84 -6.93 5.10
CA SER A 192 -10.26 -6.80 4.79
C SER A 192 -10.46 -6.70 3.29
N TYR A 193 -11.67 -6.96 2.81
CA TYR A 193 -12.00 -6.67 1.41
C TYR A 193 -12.85 -5.42 1.28
N ALA A 194 -12.46 -4.52 0.40
CA ALA A 194 -13.27 -3.37 0.02
C ALA A 194 -14.03 -3.65 -1.28
N SER A 195 -15.25 -3.10 -1.37
CA SER A 195 -16.12 -3.21 -2.53
C SER A 195 -15.55 -2.51 -3.77
N LYS A 196 -16.02 -2.89 -4.97
CA LYS A 196 -15.57 -2.30 -6.24
C LYS A 196 -15.73 -0.78 -6.32
N ASP A 197 -16.72 -0.23 -5.67
CA ASP A 197 -16.94 1.21 -5.54
C ASP A 197 -16.12 1.85 -4.41
N PHE A 198 -15.34 1.04 -3.70
CA PHE A 198 -14.41 1.46 -2.64
C PHE A 198 -15.08 2.22 -1.51
N THR A 199 -16.27 1.74 -1.08
CA THR A 199 -17.09 2.39 -0.03
C THR A 199 -17.45 1.50 1.14
N ARG A 200 -17.31 0.17 0.98
CA ARG A 200 -17.61 -0.83 2.02
C ARG A 200 -16.36 -1.63 2.33
N LEU A 201 -16.25 -2.07 3.57
CA LEU A 201 -15.13 -2.86 4.06
C LEU A 201 -15.67 -4.08 4.82
N THR A 202 -15.09 -5.25 4.62
CA THR A 202 -15.39 -6.43 5.42
C THR A 202 -14.66 -6.41 6.76
N THR A 203 -15.13 -7.21 7.70
CA THR A 203 -14.47 -7.44 9.00
C THR A 203 -13.01 -7.89 8.79
N PRO A 204 -12.07 -7.35 9.57
CA PRO A 204 -10.68 -7.74 9.55
C PRO A 204 -10.48 -9.22 9.84
N ARG A 205 -9.60 -9.85 9.05
CA ARG A 205 -9.15 -11.24 9.23
C ARG A 205 -7.64 -11.26 9.38
N LEU A 206 -7.15 -12.11 10.25
CA LEU A 206 -5.71 -12.30 10.42
C LEU A 206 -5.10 -12.81 9.11
N LEU A 207 -4.08 -12.12 8.61
CA LEU A 207 -3.33 -12.54 7.41
C LEU A 207 -2.26 -13.56 7.79
N PHE A 208 -1.46 -13.23 8.80
CA PHE A 208 -0.51 -14.13 9.46
C PHE A 208 -0.08 -13.55 10.83
N ASP A 209 0.53 -14.42 11.64
CA ASP A 209 1.15 -14.08 12.90
C ASP A 209 2.43 -14.92 13.05
N TRP A 210 3.57 -14.26 13.08
CA TRP A 210 4.88 -14.92 13.23
C TRP A 210 5.44 -14.82 14.65
N GLY A 211 4.62 -14.42 15.63
CA GLY A 211 5.02 -14.32 17.03
C GLY A 211 5.78 -13.04 17.40
N TYR A 212 5.83 -12.04 16.49
CA TYR A 212 6.45 -10.74 16.70
C TYR A 212 5.81 -9.66 15.84
N ALA A 213 6.10 -8.39 16.18
CA ALA A 213 5.53 -7.25 15.48
C ALA A 213 5.99 -7.18 14.02
N THR A 214 5.01 -7.04 13.10
CA THR A 214 5.20 -6.83 11.67
C THR A 214 4.32 -5.68 11.18
N ILE A 215 4.91 -4.80 10.36
CA ILE A 215 4.23 -3.63 9.79
C ILE A 215 4.65 -3.42 8.32
N ASP A 216 4.01 -2.51 7.62
CA ASP A 216 4.42 -2.00 6.30
C ASP A 216 4.61 -3.10 5.24
N ALA A 217 3.62 -3.99 5.10
CA ALA A 217 3.65 -5.01 4.05
C ALA A 217 3.42 -4.39 2.67
N ASP A 218 4.17 -4.87 1.64
CA ASP A 218 3.96 -4.56 0.22
C ASP A 218 3.90 -5.86 -0.58
N ILE A 219 2.72 -6.25 -1.06
CA ILE A 219 2.47 -7.52 -1.73
C ILE A 219 2.43 -7.32 -3.25
N ASN A 220 3.24 -8.09 -3.96
CA ASN A 220 3.34 -8.08 -5.42
C ASN A 220 3.15 -9.50 -5.99
N LEU A 221 2.35 -9.65 -7.04
CA LEU A 221 2.24 -10.89 -7.80
C LEU A 221 3.30 -10.86 -8.91
N LEU A 222 4.24 -11.80 -8.88
CA LEU A 222 5.35 -11.88 -9.84
C LEU A 222 5.03 -12.83 -11.00
N ALA A 223 5.94 -12.88 -11.96
CA ALA A 223 5.79 -13.70 -13.17
C ALA A 223 5.82 -15.21 -12.90
N ASP A 224 6.36 -15.63 -11.75
CA ASP A 224 6.33 -17.01 -11.27
C ASP A 224 4.93 -17.46 -10.79
N GLY A 225 3.97 -16.56 -10.77
CA GLY A 225 2.60 -16.81 -10.31
C GLY A 225 2.44 -16.77 -8.79
N LYS A 226 3.47 -16.43 -8.04
CA LYS A 226 3.46 -16.34 -6.59
C LYS A 226 3.34 -14.89 -6.10
N TYR A 227 2.83 -14.76 -4.89
CA TYR A 227 2.78 -13.49 -4.19
C TYR A 227 4.07 -13.30 -3.41
N HIS A 228 4.77 -12.20 -3.68
CA HIS A 228 5.99 -11.79 -2.98
C HIS A 228 5.68 -10.57 -2.12
N MET A 229 6.05 -10.62 -0.86
CA MET A 229 5.81 -9.57 0.11
C MET A 229 7.13 -9.02 0.62
N LEU A 230 7.25 -7.70 0.63
CA LEU A 230 8.22 -6.99 1.45
C LEU A 230 7.52 -6.60 2.74
N ILE A 231 8.16 -6.79 3.89
CA ILE A 231 7.54 -6.53 5.19
C ILE A 231 8.57 -6.08 6.20
N LYS A 232 8.22 -5.10 7.02
CA LYS A 232 9.02 -4.67 8.15
C LYS A 232 8.83 -5.60 9.35
N LYS A 233 9.93 -6.16 9.84
CA LYS A 233 10.02 -6.84 11.13
C LYS A 233 10.54 -5.86 12.18
N GLU A 234 9.94 -5.87 13.38
CA GLU A 234 10.35 -4.97 14.47
C GLU A 234 11.33 -5.64 15.42
N GLY A 235 11.18 -6.81 15.87
CA GLY A 235 12.05 -7.48 16.85
C GLY A 235 13.35 -8.07 16.29
N GLY A 236 14.33 -8.34 17.14
CA GLY A 236 15.59 -8.98 16.79
C GLY A 236 16.48 -8.12 15.88
N LYS A 237 16.66 -8.52 14.63
CA LYS A 237 17.26 -7.68 13.57
C LYS A 237 16.11 -6.95 12.86
N PRO A 238 15.76 -5.71 13.24
CA PRO A 238 14.66 -4.98 12.60
C PRO A 238 15.04 -4.56 11.18
N GLY A 239 14.05 -4.52 10.29
CA GLY A 239 14.25 -4.12 8.90
C GLY A 239 13.24 -4.78 7.96
N ILE A 240 13.45 -4.62 6.66
CA ILE A 240 12.57 -5.15 5.63
C ILE A 240 13.01 -6.58 5.30
N TYR A 241 12.06 -7.49 5.33
CA TYR A 241 12.23 -8.90 4.98
C TYR A 241 11.37 -9.25 3.77
N THR A 242 11.64 -10.39 3.16
CA THR A 242 10.82 -10.92 2.06
C THR A 242 10.13 -12.20 2.50
N ALA A 243 8.89 -12.38 2.10
CA ALA A 243 8.14 -13.63 2.25
C ALA A 243 7.44 -13.96 0.95
N VAL A 244 7.18 -15.24 0.68
CA VAL A 244 6.54 -15.71 -0.55
C VAL A 244 5.39 -16.64 -0.19
N SER A 245 4.29 -16.53 -0.92
CA SER A 245 3.15 -17.43 -0.81
C SER A 245 2.57 -17.78 -2.18
N ASP A 246 2.03 -18.99 -2.32
CA ASP A 246 1.21 -19.38 -3.47
C ASP A 246 -0.23 -18.79 -3.39
N HIS A 247 -0.59 -18.24 -2.23
CA HIS A 247 -1.93 -17.71 -1.96
C HIS A 247 -1.87 -16.29 -1.40
N LEU A 248 -2.81 -15.45 -1.80
CA LEU A 248 -2.86 -14.05 -1.39
C LEU A 248 -3.15 -13.88 0.11
N THR A 249 -4.07 -14.69 0.67
CA THR A 249 -4.62 -14.48 2.02
C THR A 249 -4.19 -15.51 3.06
N TYR A 250 -3.31 -16.44 2.70
CA TYR A 250 -2.77 -17.47 3.60
C TYR A 250 -1.48 -18.07 3.04
N GLY A 251 -0.82 -18.95 3.81
CA GLY A 251 0.40 -19.63 3.39
C GLY A 251 1.67 -18.79 3.49
N TRP A 252 1.61 -17.64 4.15
CA TRP A 252 2.76 -16.79 4.39
C TRP A 252 3.67 -17.39 5.45
N GLY A 253 4.77 -18.03 5.02
CA GLY A 253 5.81 -18.54 5.91
C GLY A 253 6.61 -17.42 6.55
N GLU A 254 7.12 -17.68 7.77
CA GLU A 254 8.03 -16.75 8.45
C GLU A 254 9.29 -16.54 7.60
N PRO A 255 9.76 -15.29 7.39
CA PRO A 255 11.01 -15.03 6.68
C PRO A 255 12.21 -15.59 7.45
N VAL A 256 13.18 -16.14 6.73
CA VAL A 256 14.45 -16.56 7.28
C VAL A 256 15.52 -15.48 7.07
N GLU A 257 16.69 -15.60 7.75
CA GLU A 257 17.69 -14.54 7.73
C GLU A 257 18.17 -14.17 6.30
N HIS A 258 18.28 -15.15 5.38
CA HIS A 258 18.67 -14.89 4.00
C HIS A 258 17.65 -14.08 3.19
N ASP A 259 16.41 -13.95 3.67
CA ASP A 259 15.38 -13.09 3.08
C ASP A 259 15.51 -11.63 3.54
N TYR A 260 16.44 -11.35 4.48
CA TYR A 260 16.62 -10.01 4.99
C TYR A 260 17.13 -9.06 3.91
N VAL A 261 16.34 -8.06 3.63
CA VAL A 261 16.67 -6.99 2.70
C VAL A 261 17.52 -5.97 3.45
N SER A 262 18.83 -6.16 3.46
CA SER A 262 19.74 -5.21 4.07
C SER A 262 20.22 -4.20 3.05
N PHE A 263 19.79 -2.98 3.23
CA PHE A 263 20.33 -1.85 2.53
C PHE A 263 21.42 -1.21 3.42
N GLU A 264 22.68 -1.33 3.03
CA GLU A 264 23.79 -0.69 3.75
C GLU A 264 24.04 -1.17 5.19
N GLY A 265 24.27 -2.45 5.38
CA GLY A 265 24.77 -2.97 6.64
C GLY A 265 23.75 -3.02 7.77
N HIS A 266 22.56 -3.51 7.51
CA HIS A 266 21.48 -3.72 8.49
C HIS A 266 20.96 -2.43 9.16
N LYS A 267 20.95 -1.34 8.44
CA LYS A 267 20.33 -0.10 8.91
C LYS A 267 18.80 -0.26 9.01
N LYS A 268 18.21 0.45 9.96
CA LYS A 268 16.76 0.37 10.20
C LYS A 268 16.00 1.05 9.07
N CYS A 269 15.26 0.24 8.31
CA CYS A 269 14.45 0.66 7.18
C CYS A 269 12.99 0.22 7.37
N GLU A 270 12.06 0.96 6.76
CA GLU A 270 10.63 0.66 6.77
C GLU A 270 9.95 1.25 5.54
N GLY A 271 8.63 1.06 5.42
CA GLY A 271 7.81 1.70 4.40
C GLY A 271 8.17 1.30 2.99
N SER A 272 8.45 0.01 2.75
CA SER A 272 8.84 -0.48 1.42
C SER A 272 7.71 -0.40 0.42
N SER A 273 8.05 -0.02 -0.81
CA SER A 273 7.15 -0.06 -1.97
C SER A 273 7.93 -0.47 -3.21
N ALA A 274 7.50 -1.58 -3.84
CA ALA A 274 8.15 -2.11 -5.04
C ALA A 274 7.46 -1.62 -6.31
N PHE A 275 8.26 -1.29 -7.33
CA PHE A 275 7.76 -0.91 -8.66
C PHE A 275 8.78 -1.27 -9.74
N GLN A 276 8.32 -1.33 -10.99
CA GLN A 276 9.18 -1.59 -12.15
C GLN A 276 9.27 -0.36 -13.03
N LEU A 277 10.43 -0.11 -13.63
CA LEU A 277 10.58 0.95 -14.64
C LEU A 277 9.86 0.56 -15.95
N ILE A 278 9.49 1.57 -16.71
CA ILE A 278 8.83 1.38 -18.02
C ILE A 278 9.84 0.72 -18.97
N GLY A 279 9.49 -0.47 -19.48
CA GLY A 279 10.35 -1.25 -20.37
C GLY A 279 11.43 -2.07 -19.66
N ASP A 280 11.39 -2.16 -18.33
CA ASP A 280 12.30 -2.97 -17.51
C ASP A 280 11.50 -4.02 -16.71
N ASN A 281 11.97 -5.24 -16.68
CA ASN A 281 11.36 -6.34 -15.91
C ASN A 281 11.91 -6.46 -14.49
N THR A 282 13.01 -5.74 -14.19
CA THR A 282 13.58 -5.71 -12.85
C THR A 282 12.83 -4.75 -11.95
N TRP A 283 12.95 -4.97 -10.65
CA TRP A 283 12.25 -4.17 -9.66
C TRP A 283 13.08 -3.02 -9.12
N ARG A 284 12.38 -2.03 -8.65
CA ARG A 284 12.89 -0.98 -7.77
C ARG A 284 12.14 -1.07 -6.46
N VAL A 285 12.86 -0.96 -5.35
CA VAL A 285 12.27 -0.93 -4.02
C VAL A 285 12.61 0.38 -3.36
N ALA A 286 11.59 1.18 -3.12
CA ALA A 286 11.71 2.40 -2.35
C ALA A 286 11.46 2.11 -0.87
N TYR A 287 12.14 2.82 0.02
CA TYR A 287 12.05 2.64 1.46
C TYR A 287 12.59 3.87 2.21
N ILE A 288 12.19 4.01 3.47
CA ILE A 288 12.78 5.01 4.35
C ILE A 288 13.84 4.37 5.25
N GLN A 289 15.04 4.93 5.26
CA GLN A 289 16.10 4.61 6.21
C GLN A 289 16.05 5.64 7.34
N TYR A 290 15.48 5.24 8.47
CA TYR A 290 15.19 6.15 9.57
C TYR A 290 16.25 6.14 10.70
N SER A 291 17.23 5.24 10.62
CA SER A 291 18.33 5.17 11.61
C SER A 291 19.31 6.35 11.52
N ASP A 292 19.41 6.96 10.35
CA ASP A 292 20.30 8.09 10.10
C ASP A 292 19.61 9.43 10.36
N ARG A 293 20.44 10.49 10.51
CA ARG A 293 19.95 11.87 10.60
C ARG A 293 20.74 12.75 9.63
N PRO A 294 20.10 13.39 8.63
CA PRO A 294 18.67 13.31 8.33
C PRO A 294 18.26 11.91 7.87
N LYS A 295 16.96 11.59 7.95
CA LYS A 295 16.40 10.37 7.38
C LYS A 295 16.58 10.39 5.86
N HIS A 296 16.81 9.21 5.26
CA HIS A 296 16.91 9.05 3.81
C HIS A 296 15.68 8.33 3.28
N TYR A 297 15.13 8.81 2.19
CA TYR A 297 14.20 8.04 1.39
C TYR A 297 14.92 7.57 0.13
N ARG A 298 15.02 6.28 -0.05
CA ARG A 298 15.91 5.64 -1.01
C ARG A 298 15.17 4.73 -1.96
N ILE A 299 15.81 4.49 -3.10
CA ILE A 299 15.40 3.50 -4.08
C ILE A 299 16.59 2.60 -4.36
N CYS A 300 16.45 1.28 -4.18
CA CYS A 300 17.44 0.31 -4.62
C CYS A 300 16.91 -0.50 -5.81
N LYS A 301 17.83 -1.21 -6.48
CA LYS A 301 17.50 -2.17 -7.53
C LYS A 301 17.26 -3.55 -6.93
N ALA A 302 16.40 -4.33 -7.57
CA ALA A 302 16.21 -5.74 -7.34
C ALA A 302 16.05 -6.46 -8.69
N ASP A 303 16.30 -7.76 -8.74
CA ASP A 303 16.10 -8.57 -9.96
C ASP A 303 14.62 -8.79 -10.29
N GLU A 304 14.33 -9.56 -11.34
CA GLU A 304 12.95 -9.88 -11.77
C GLU A 304 12.17 -10.71 -10.73
N ASN A 305 12.86 -11.36 -9.80
CA ASN A 305 12.27 -12.17 -8.72
C ASN A 305 12.11 -11.37 -7.41
N LEU A 306 12.33 -10.06 -7.45
CA LEU A 306 12.31 -9.18 -6.27
C LEU A 306 13.33 -9.62 -5.21
N ARG A 307 14.56 -9.93 -5.68
CA ARG A 307 15.72 -10.39 -4.90
C ARG A 307 16.97 -9.59 -5.31
N ASN A 308 18.11 -9.91 -4.69
CA ASN A 308 19.40 -9.32 -5.03
C ASN A 308 19.40 -7.78 -4.95
N PHE A 309 19.02 -7.25 -3.79
CA PHE A 309 18.92 -5.82 -3.55
C PHE A 309 20.30 -5.15 -3.56
N HIS A 310 20.45 -4.11 -4.38
CA HIS A 310 21.73 -3.42 -4.57
C HIS A 310 21.57 -1.99 -5.07
N ASP A 311 22.66 -1.22 -5.10
CA ASP A 311 22.76 0.15 -5.62
C ASP A 311 21.68 1.10 -5.06
N PRO A 312 21.58 1.30 -3.74
CA PRO A 312 20.64 2.25 -3.17
C PRO A 312 21.07 3.68 -3.46
N VAL A 313 20.11 4.48 -3.96
CA VAL A 313 20.28 5.91 -4.19
C VAL A 313 19.18 6.70 -3.50
N ASP A 314 19.46 7.92 -3.10
CA ASP A 314 18.43 8.80 -2.56
C ASP A 314 17.47 9.23 -3.67
N ILE A 315 16.18 9.35 -3.35
CA ILE A 315 15.19 9.94 -4.25
C ILE A 315 15.47 11.44 -4.36
N GLU A 316 15.43 11.98 -5.57
CA GLU A 316 15.74 13.38 -5.82
C GLU A 316 14.50 14.20 -6.20
N GLY A 317 14.50 15.48 -5.85
CA GLY A 317 13.47 16.44 -6.26
C GLY A 317 12.13 16.31 -5.53
N VAL A 318 12.10 15.62 -4.40
CA VAL A 318 10.91 15.47 -3.55
C VAL A 318 11.10 16.16 -2.20
N THR A 319 10.12 16.94 -1.82
CA THR A 319 10.11 17.63 -0.53
C THR A 319 9.50 16.76 0.57
N GLY A 320 10.29 16.45 1.60
CA GLY A 320 9.85 15.67 2.76
C GLY A 320 9.34 14.26 2.42
N PRO A 321 10.08 13.47 1.59
CA PRO A 321 9.61 12.17 1.16
C PRO A 321 9.55 11.21 2.34
N GLN A 322 8.44 10.48 2.43
CA GLN A 322 8.17 9.45 3.43
C GLN A 322 7.43 8.27 2.78
N HIS A 323 7.01 7.32 3.61
CA HIS A 323 6.25 6.15 3.19
C HIS A 323 5.16 6.50 2.16
N GLY A 324 5.10 5.75 1.08
CA GLY A 324 4.17 5.96 -0.02
C GLY A 324 4.28 4.86 -1.07
N SER A 325 3.73 5.12 -2.24
CA SER A 325 3.68 4.15 -3.33
C SER A 325 3.95 4.79 -4.68
N PHE A 326 4.33 3.95 -5.64
CA PHE A 326 4.70 4.35 -6.99
C PHE A 326 3.72 3.76 -8.01
N MET A 327 3.30 4.58 -8.97
CA MET A 327 2.41 4.14 -10.03
C MET A 327 2.86 4.68 -11.38
N ARG A 328 2.89 3.84 -12.41
CA ARG A 328 3.10 4.30 -13.79
C ARG A 328 1.91 5.13 -14.24
N ILE A 329 2.18 6.25 -14.90
CA ILE A 329 1.17 7.17 -15.41
C ILE A 329 1.37 7.49 -16.88
N THR A 330 0.27 7.78 -17.57
CA THR A 330 0.26 8.18 -18.96
C THR A 330 0.72 9.63 -19.13
N LYS A 331 1.09 10.01 -20.37
CA LYS A 331 1.45 11.39 -20.70
C LYS A 331 0.33 12.41 -20.38
N LYS A 332 -0.93 11.99 -20.51
CA LYS A 332 -2.09 12.85 -20.20
C LYS A 332 -2.18 13.10 -18.69
N GLU A 333 -1.99 12.08 -17.86
CA GLU A 333 -1.99 12.17 -16.41
C GLU A 333 -0.80 13.00 -15.92
N TYR A 334 0.40 12.72 -16.41
CA TYR A 334 1.61 13.46 -16.11
C TYR A 334 1.44 14.97 -16.34
N LYS A 335 0.97 15.34 -17.55
CA LYS A 335 0.72 16.75 -17.89
C LYS A 335 -0.41 17.37 -17.07
N ARG A 336 -1.42 16.60 -16.70
CA ARG A 336 -2.54 17.05 -15.84
C ARG A 336 -2.02 17.44 -14.45
N LEU A 337 -1.19 16.61 -13.86
CA LEU A 337 -0.61 16.86 -12.54
C LEU A 337 0.31 18.07 -12.57
N LEU A 338 1.20 18.20 -13.56
CA LEU A 338 2.08 19.37 -13.70
C LEU A 338 1.30 20.70 -13.81
N LYS A 339 0.15 20.71 -14.48
CA LYS A 339 -0.69 21.92 -14.59
C LYS A 339 -1.22 22.43 -13.24
N LEU A 340 -1.17 21.63 -12.17
CA LEU A 340 -1.50 22.13 -10.84
C LEU A 340 -0.47 23.13 -10.34
N ASN A 341 0.79 22.98 -10.73
CA ASN A 341 1.85 23.94 -10.41
C ASN A 341 1.64 25.31 -11.10
N ASP A 342 1.05 25.32 -12.30
CA ASP A 342 0.80 26.54 -13.07
C ASP A 342 -0.34 27.40 -12.50
N LYS A 343 -1.30 26.80 -11.79
CA LYS A 343 -2.47 27.50 -11.20
C LYS A 343 -2.14 28.35 -9.97
N LYS A 344 -0.89 28.34 -9.52
CA LYS A 344 -0.39 29.08 -8.34
C LYS A 344 0.45 30.30 -8.70
N ARG A 345 0.63 30.58 -9.99
CA ARG A 345 1.23 31.83 -10.49
C ARG A 345 0.10 32.85 -10.85
#